data_4900405d7fe2c27e421efc343908db0d
#
_entry.id   4900405d7fe2c27e421efc343908db0d
#
_cell.length_a   1.000
_cell.length_b   1.000
_cell.length_c   1.000
_cell.angle_alpha   90.00
_cell.angle_beta   90.00
_cell.angle_gamma   90.00
#
_symmetry.space_group_name_H-M   'P 1'
#
loop_
_entity.id
_entity.type
_entity.pdbx_description
1 polymer ?
#
loop_
_entity_poly.entity_id
_entity_poly.type
_entity_poly.pdbx_seq_one_letter_code
_entity_poly.pdbx_strand_id
1 'polypeptide(L)'
;MQFTKLFILTFFFVFTAKPLLAHQSECQEQLNSNFNRPCLERLIPRSLDPLNRNMMQPSVVKVSNQYSVSGSLTEDNQPLIVVIGASGRTGRFVLESLAKRDLRIRALSRNIAKASADIGGNYEWVYADVTQPETLVMALQDSDIIISTIGAKPGKGPDGPESVVYKGVINLVDEAKRAGTRHIIYMSSIGAGGAENFSTVFLNLFMNKTLKWKSLGEEYIRNSGIDFTLVRPGGLYGDPGTQGIKFDQGDKIIGSIPRGDVASVLVESVYNPDAINKTFEIINDESLPVDAWKDEFKNLKTGEYGKIQSGRLPFSYWGSMLILVLLIVLLIRRRRRRKRAA
;
A
#
# COMPACT_ATOMS: atom_id res chain seq x y z
N MET A 1 -37.25 -20.69 -29.93
CA MET A 1 -36.16 -21.34 -30.70
C MET A 1 -35.17 -20.26 -31.20
N GLN A 2 -34.94 -19.19 -30.50
CA GLN A 2 -34.03 -18.07 -30.89
C GLN A 2 -32.96 -17.70 -29.88
N PHE A 3 -32.92 -18.33 -28.70
CA PHE A 3 -31.92 -18.02 -27.65
C PHE A 3 -30.69 -18.93 -27.63
N THR A 4 -30.66 -19.97 -28.44
CA THR A 4 -29.55 -20.95 -28.45
C THR A 4 -28.43 -20.59 -29.45
N LYS A 5 -28.69 -19.65 -30.38
CA LYS A 5 -27.69 -19.23 -31.38
C LYS A 5 -26.75 -18.11 -30.90
N LEU A 6 -27.12 -17.37 -29.83
CA LEU A 6 -26.31 -16.27 -29.35
C LEU A 6 -25.14 -16.68 -28.42
N PHE A 7 -25.25 -17.89 -27.83
CA PHE A 7 -24.22 -18.36 -26.87
C PHE A 7 -23.04 -19.10 -27.57
N ILE A 8 -23.22 -19.53 -28.81
CA ILE A 8 -22.14 -20.19 -29.57
C ILE A 8 -21.26 -19.18 -30.31
N LEU A 9 -21.77 -18.00 -30.64
CA LEU A 9 -20.98 -16.95 -31.31
C LEU A 9 -19.99 -16.24 -30.38
N THR A 10 -20.26 -16.23 -29.07
CA THR A 10 -19.36 -15.55 -28.09
C THR A 10 -18.14 -16.39 -27.73
N PHE A 11 -18.18 -17.71 -28.00
CA PHE A 11 -17.07 -18.62 -27.70
C PHE A 11 -16.03 -18.75 -28.83
N PHE A 12 -16.42 -18.41 -30.08
CA PHE A 12 -15.52 -18.50 -31.24
C PHE A 12 -14.68 -17.26 -31.51
N PHE A 13 -15.03 -16.08 -30.88
CA PHE A 13 -14.29 -14.84 -31.09
C PHE A 13 -13.07 -14.68 -30.16
N VAL A 14 -12.84 -15.59 -29.21
CA VAL A 14 -11.70 -15.54 -28.29
C VAL A 14 -10.45 -16.22 -28.88
N PHE A 15 -10.56 -16.95 -30.00
CA PHE A 15 -9.45 -17.76 -30.54
C PHE A 15 -8.73 -17.19 -31.77
N THR A 16 -9.13 -16.01 -32.29
CA THR A 16 -8.51 -15.44 -33.51
C THR A 16 -7.86 -14.08 -33.35
N ALA A 17 -7.53 -13.66 -32.12
CA ALA A 17 -6.74 -12.44 -31.88
C ALA A 17 -5.32 -12.78 -31.42
N LYS A 18 -4.49 -13.22 -32.32
CA LYS A 18 -3.03 -13.09 -32.34
C LYS A 18 -2.66 -12.64 -33.77
N PRO A 19 -1.82 -11.62 -34.01
CA PRO A 19 -0.58 -11.27 -33.33
C PRO A 19 -0.38 -9.75 -33.17
N LEU A 20 -0.48 -9.20 -32.01
CA LEU A 20 0.06 -7.86 -31.72
C LEU A 20 0.79 -7.75 -30.35
N LEU A 21 1.02 -8.89 -29.71
CA LEU A 21 1.69 -9.00 -28.39
C LEU A 21 3.12 -9.55 -28.47
N ALA A 22 3.63 -9.83 -29.66
CA ALA A 22 4.97 -10.40 -29.83
C ALA A 22 6.11 -9.39 -29.67
N HIS A 23 5.83 -8.09 -29.74
CA HIS A 23 6.90 -7.06 -29.66
C HIS A 23 7.11 -6.47 -28.26
N GLN A 24 6.24 -6.77 -27.29
CA GLN A 24 6.42 -6.33 -25.90
C GLN A 24 7.08 -7.39 -24.99
N SER A 25 7.12 -8.65 -25.40
CA SER A 25 7.75 -9.74 -24.62
C SER A 25 9.27 -9.79 -24.80
N GLU A 26 9.81 -9.35 -25.92
CA GLU A 26 11.26 -9.34 -26.16
C GLU A 26 12.03 -8.30 -25.33
N CYS A 27 11.39 -7.18 -24.95
CA CYS A 27 12.03 -6.21 -24.05
C CYS A 27 12.02 -6.62 -22.59
N GLN A 28 11.13 -7.52 -22.17
CA GLN A 28 10.99 -7.95 -20.77
C GLN A 28 11.97 -9.07 -20.40
N GLU A 29 12.42 -9.88 -21.36
CA GLU A 29 13.40 -10.94 -21.13
C GLU A 29 14.84 -10.44 -21.10
N GLN A 30 15.14 -9.31 -21.75
CA GLN A 30 16.48 -8.71 -21.72
C GLN A 30 16.80 -7.90 -20.47
N LEU A 31 15.83 -7.62 -19.61
CA LEU A 31 16.05 -6.93 -18.34
C LEU A 31 16.53 -7.83 -17.20
N ASN A 32 16.51 -9.15 -17.38
CA ASN A 32 16.92 -10.12 -16.35
C ASN A 32 18.32 -10.74 -16.55
N SER A 33 19.05 -10.34 -17.56
CA SER A 33 20.44 -10.81 -17.74
C SER A 33 21.33 -9.67 -18.26
N ASN A 34 22.20 -9.19 -17.38
CA ASN A 34 23.31 -8.27 -17.66
C ASN A 34 22.97 -6.80 -17.98
N PHE A 35 23.23 -5.97 -16.99
CA PHE A 35 23.41 -4.53 -17.08
C PHE A 35 24.38 -4.15 -18.21
N ASN A 36 23.86 -3.81 -19.38
CA ASN A 36 24.65 -3.17 -20.42
C ASN A 36 23.90 -1.95 -20.99
N ARG A 37 24.56 -0.81 -20.91
CA ARG A 37 24.07 0.55 -21.17
C ARG A 37 24.05 0.98 -22.65
N PRO A 38 23.15 0.55 -23.52
CA PRO A 38 22.92 1.33 -24.72
C PRO A 38 21.46 1.76 -24.99
N CYS A 39 20.47 1.38 -24.17
CA CYS A 39 19.06 1.75 -24.44
C CYS A 39 18.63 3.09 -23.82
N LEU A 40 19.35 3.62 -22.84
CA LEU A 40 18.97 4.88 -22.15
C LEU A 40 19.41 6.17 -22.86
N GLU A 41 20.32 6.10 -23.83
CA GLU A 41 20.86 7.31 -24.49
C GLU A 41 20.00 7.86 -25.65
N ARG A 42 18.90 7.21 -26.01
CA ARG A 42 18.04 7.66 -27.16
C ARG A 42 16.84 8.50 -26.76
N LEU A 43 16.61 8.78 -25.47
CA LEU A 43 15.44 9.50 -24.98
C LEU A 43 15.74 10.83 -24.28
N ILE A 44 16.98 11.33 -24.33
CA ILE A 44 17.33 12.64 -23.78
C ILE A 44 17.52 13.63 -24.93
N PRO A 45 16.80 14.75 -24.98
CA PRO A 45 17.05 15.79 -25.97
C PRO A 45 18.43 16.42 -25.73
N ARG A 46 19.25 16.48 -26.80
CA ARG A 46 20.55 17.15 -26.80
C ARG A 46 20.34 18.66 -26.71
N SER A 47 20.42 19.22 -25.51
CA SER A 47 20.81 20.64 -25.31
C SER A 47 21.07 20.88 -23.84
N LEU A 48 22.31 20.74 -23.42
CA LEU A 48 22.94 21.50 -22.34
C LEU A 48 24.45 21.16 -22.33
N ASP A 49 25.24 22.17 -22.48
CA ASP A 49 26.69 22.19 -22.69
C ASP A 49 27.53 21.66 -21.51
N PRO A 50 28.78 21.19 -21.79
CA PRO A 50 29.62 20.52 -20.79
C PRO A 50 30.57 21.49 -20.10
N LEU A 51 30.25 21.89 -18.88
CA LEU A 51 31.23 22.52 -17.97
C LEU A 51 30.96 22.08 -16.53
N ASN A 52 31.67 21.09 -16.09
CA ASN A 52 32.25 20.89 -14.76
C ASN A 52 32.39 19.40 -14.39
N ARG A 53 33.42 18.78 -14.98
CA ARG A 53 33.94 17.50 -14.46
C ARG A 53 35.15 17.83 -13.61
N ASN A 54 34.95 18.10 -12.35
CA ASN A 54 35.93 17.87 -11.26
C ASN A 54 35.28 18.27 -9.95
N MET A 55 35.11 17.29 -9.12
CA MET A 55 34.80 17.24 -7.70
C MET A 55 33.53 16.45 -7.40
N MET A 56 33.76 15.23 -6.97
CA MET A 56 33.22 14.55 -5.80
C MET A 56 33.35 13.06 -5.95
N GLN A 57 34.42 12.52 -5.37
CA GLN A 57 34.44 11.11 -4.99
C GLN A 57 33.49 10.96 -3.78
N PRO A 58 32.61 9.95 -3.74
CA PRO A 58 31.80 9.68 -2.56
C PRO A 58 32.67 9.07 -1.47
N SER A 59 32.98 9.84 -0.46
CA SER A 59 33.46 9.31 0.81
C SER A 59 32.32 8.55 1.48
N VAL A 60 32.49 7.23 1.62
CA VAL A 60 31.59 6.38 2.40
C VAL A 60 31.76 6.73 3.87
N VAL A 61 30.90 7.60 4.38
CA VAL A 61 30.76 7.83 5.81
C VAL A 61 29.86 6.72 6.36
N LYS A 62 30.42 5.78 7.10
CA LYS A 62 29.66 4.87 7.96
C LYS A 62 29.03 5.71 9.08
N VAL A 63 27.75 6.06 8.95
CA VAL A 63 26.97 6.65 10.04
C VAL A 63 26.50 5.49 10.92
N SER A 64 27.08 5.35 12.09
CA SER A 64 26.59 4.48 13.15
C SER A 64 25.32 5.08 13.71
N ASN A 65 24.18 4.39 13.52
CA ASN A 65 22.89 4.73 14.11
C ASN A 65 22.95 4.58 15.63
N GLN A 66 23.16 5.67 16.35
CA GLN A 66 22.81 5.77 17.77
C GLN A 66 21.79 6.91 17.91
N TYR A 67 20.51 6.57 17.91
CA TYR A 67 19.47 7.47 18.36
C TYR A 67 19.32 7.38 19.87
N SER A 68 20.14 8.12 20.60
CA SER A 68 19.87 8.50 21.99
C SER A 68 19.28 9.91 21.96
N VAL A 69 17.96 10.02 22.04
CA VAL A 69 17.29 11.29 22.27
C VAL A 69 17.42 11.64 23.76
N SER A 70 18.52 12.27 24.13
CA SER A 70 18.69 12.94 25.42
C SER A 70 19.30 14.32 25.19
N GLY A 71 18.42 15.27 24.95
CA GLY A 71 18.73 16.70 24.88
C GLY A 71 17.41 17.44 24.73
N SER A 72 17.20 18.52 25.46
CA SER A 72 16.05 19.42 25.29
C SER A 72 16.06 19.93 23.84
N LEU A 73 15.20 19.35 22.99
CA LEU A 73 15.01 19.82 21.62
C LEU A 73 14.35 21.20 21.70
N THR A 74 14.95 22.21 21.09
CA THR A 74 14.27 23.47 20.80
C THR A 74 13.20 23.21 19.73
N GLU A 75 12.11 23.97 19.70
CA GLU A 75 10.96 23.78 18.79
C GLU A 75 11.39 23.65 17.30
N ASP A 76 12.48 24.30 16.90
CA ASP A 76 13.06 24.25 15.56
C ASP A 76 13.77 22.93 15.20
N ASN A 77 14.00 22.03 16.15
CA ASN A 77 14.78 20.81 15.96
C ASN A 77 13.97 19.52 16.10
N GLN A 78 12.65 19.64 16.29
CA GLN A 78 11.77 18.47 16.36
C GLN A 78 11.46 17.94 14.97
N PRO A 79 11.44 16.60 14.76
CA PRO A 79 11.11 16.02 13.47
C PRO A 79 9.69 16.38 13.05
N LEU A 80 9.52 16.77 11.80
CA LEU A 80 8.21 17.00 11.20
C LEU A 80 7.60 15.68 10.73
N ILE A 81 6.49 15.29 11.37
CA ILE A 81 5.72 14.11 10.98
C ILE A 81 4.56 14.55 10.10
N VAL A 82 4.53 14.06 8.88
CA VAL A 82 3.44 14.30 7.93
C VAL A 82 2.48 13.12 7.93
N VAL A 83 1.20 13.36 8.20
CA VAL A 83 0.16 12.33 8.19
C VAL A 83 -0.71 12.49 6.93
N ILE A 84 -0.64 11.51 6.02
CA ILE A 84 -1.45 11.46 4.80
C ILE A 84 -2.66 10.55 5.01
N GLY A 85 -3.83 11.03 4.60
CA GLY A 85 -5.10 10.38 4.95
C GLY A 85 -5.54 10.70 6.37
N ALA A 86 -5.04 11.81 6.93
CA ALA A 86 -5.28 12.27 8.30
C ALA A 86 -6.77 12.36 8.66
N SER A 87 -7.63 12.82 7.73
CA SER A 87 -9.10 12.89 7.94
C SER A 87 -9.82 11.55 7.79
N GLY A 88 -9.11 10.48 7.45
CA GLY A 88 -9.64 9.13 7.33
C GLY A 88 -9.94 8.48 8.69
N ARG A 89 -10.67 7.33 8.66
CA ARG A 89 -11.04 6.60 9.88
C ARG A 89 -9.86 6.13 10.73
N THR A 90 -8.74 5.75 10.12
CA THR A 90 -7.51 5.38 10.86
C THR A 90 -6.65 6.61 11.12
N GLY A 91 -6.55 7.54 10.15
CA GLY A 91 -5.72 8.73 10.26
C GLY A 91 -6.04 9.62 11.45
N ARG A 92 -7.33 9.74 11.84
CA ARG A 92 -7.73 10.48 13.05
C ARG A 92 -7.16 9.89 14.33
N PHE A 93 -7.09 8.56 14.45
CA PHE A 93 -6.46 7.90 15.59
C PHE A 93 -4.94 8.06 15.58
N VAL A 94 -4.32 8.12 14.40
CA VAL A 94 -2.89 8.45 14.28
C VAL A 94 -2.65 9.86 14.79
N LEU A 95 -3.43 10.84 14.37
CA LEU A 95 -3.33 12.23 14.86
C LEU A 95 -3.53 12.31 16.37
N GLU A 96 -4.57 11.66 16.90
CA GLU A 96 -4.86 11.61 18.34
C GLU A 96 -3.71 10.99 19.14
N SER A 97 -3.09 9.93 18.61
CA SER A 97 -1.96 9.25 19.26
C SER A 97 -0.69 10.09 19.22
N LEU A 98 -0.44 10.80 18.12
CA LEU A 98 0.70 11.72 17.97
C LEU A 98 0.54 12.97 18.84
N ALA A 99 -0.68 13.50 18.99
CA ALA A 99 -0.95 14.70 19.80
C ALA A 99 -0.63 14.54 21.30
N LYS A 100 -0.53 13.30 21.79
CA LYS A 100 -0.09 12.99 23.17
C LYS A 100 1.42 13.13 23.35
N ARG A 101 2.14 13.43 22.27
CA ARG A 101 3.60 13.57 22.22
C ARG A 101 3.95 14.98 21.74
N ASP A 102 5.04 15.52 22.22
CA ASP A 102 5.54 16.84 21.81
C ASP A 102 6.24 16.72 20.44
N LEU A 103 5.49 16.94 19.36
CA LEU A 103 5.93 16.74 17.96
C LEU A 103 5.33 17.78 17.04
N ARG A 104 6.05 18.11 15.98
CA ARG A 104 5.53 18.89 14.86
C ARG A 104 4.73 17.97 13.93
N ILE A 105 3.42 18.22 13.80
CA ILE A 105 2.52 17.36 13.02
C ILE A 105 1.87 18.19 11.91
N ARG A 106 2.09 17.75 10.66
CA ARG A 106 1.39 18.26 9.48
C ARG A 106 0.36 17.22 9.03
N ALA A 107 -0.91 17.62 9.03
CA ALA A 107 -2.04 16.78 8.67
C ALA A 107 -2.53 17.10 7.26
N LEU A 108 -2.50 16.11 6.36
CA LEU A 108 -2.89 16.31 4.97
C LEU A 108 -4.34 15.88 4.73
N SER A 109 -5.10 16.77 4.08
CA SER A 109 -6.48 16.51 3.71
C SER A 109 -6.86 17.13 2.36
N ARG A 110 -7.75 16.45 1.62
CA ARG A 110 -8.39 17.01 0.41
C ARG A 110 -9.52 18.01 0.74
N ASN A 111 -9.90 18.10 2.00
CA ASN A 111 -10.87 19.09 2.48
C ASN A 111 -10.50 19.53 3.88
N ILE A 112 -9.66 20.58 3.96
CA ILE A 112 -9.13 21.12 5.22
C ILE A 112 -10.25 21.61 6.12
N ALA A 113 -11.18 22.41 5.60
CA ALA A 113 -12.25 23.01 6.40
C ALA A 113 -13.08 21.93 7.13
N LYS A 114 -13.45 20.85 6.42
CA LYS A 114 -14.16 19.74 7.04
C LYS A 114 -13.27 18.97 8.03
N ALA A 115 -12.02 18.70 7.65
CA ALA A 115 -11.11 17.90 8.47
C ALA A 115 -10.79 18.58 9.80
N SER A 116 -10.47 19.86 9.78
CA SER A 116 -10.17 20.64 10.99
C SER A 116 -11.38 20.81 11.90
N ALA A 117 -12.59 20.98 11.33
CA ALA A 117 -13.81 21.05 12.11
C ALA A 117 -14.18 19.71 12.77
N ASP A 118 -14.01 18.58 12.05
CA ASP A 118 -14.41 17.25 12.52
C ASP A 118 -13.42 16.65 13.55
N ILE A 119 -12.13 17.02 13.48
CA ILE A 119 -11.05 16.40 14.27
C ILE A 119 -10.57 17.34 15.38
N GLY A 120 -10.56 18.64 15.11
CA GLY A 120 -9.98 19.64 16.01
C GLY A 120 -8.45 19.46 16.12
N GLY A 121 -7.90 19.90 17.28
CA GLY A 121 -6.48 19.77 17.58
C GLY A 121 -5.61 20.86 16.93
N ASN A 122 -4.40 21.01 17.44
CA ASN A 122 -3.42 21.98 16.95
C ASN A 122 -2.48 21.32 15.93
N TYR A 123 -3.02 21.06 14.71
CA TYR A 123 -2.25 20.49 13.61
C TYR A 123 -2.05 21.51 12.49
N GLU A 124 -0.91 21.45 11.82
CA GLU A 124 -0.70 22.18 10.56
C GLU A 124 -1.50 21.46 9.45
N TRP A 125 -2.70 21.95 9.13
CA TRP A 125 -3.51 21.39 8.06
C TRP A 125 -3.09 21.90 6.69
N VAL A 126 -2.73 20.99 5.78
CA VAL A 126 -2.30 21.31 4.43
C VAL A 126 -3.15 20.51 3.41
N TYR A 127 -3.52 21.19 2.32
CA TYR A 127 -4.22 20.52 1.21
C TYR A 127 -3.26 19.60 0.46
N ALA A 128 -3.65 18.35 0.26
CA ALA A 128 -2.93 17.43 -0.61
C ALA A 128 -3.85 16.33 -1.14
N ASP A 129 -3.65 15.97 -2.40
CA ASP A 129 -4.24 14.80 -3.06
C ASP A 129 -3.12 13.99 -3.72
N VAL A 130 -2.92 12.75 -3.31
CA VAL A 130 -1.87 11.87 -3.86
C VAL A 130 -2.03 11.61 -5.36
N THR A 131 -3.21 11.84 -5.92
CA THR A 131 -3.47 11.73 -7.37
C THR A 131 -3.08 12.99 -8.14
N GLN A 132 -2.70 14.07 -7.44
CA GLN A 132 -2.27 15.36 -7.95
C GLN A 132 -0.88 15.69 -7.40
N PRO A 133 0.21 15.24 -8.05
CA PRO A 133 1.57 15.31 -7.48
C PRO A 133 2.01 16.73 -7.14
N GLU A 134 1.54 17.73 -7.87
CA GLU A 134 1.83 19.15 -7.61
C GLU A 134 1.38 19.61 -6.23
N THR A 135 0.35 18.99 -5.65
CA THR A 135 -0.15 19.31 -4.31
C THR A 135 0.75 18.75 -3.20
N LEU A 136 1.61 17.78 -3.53
CA LEU A 136 2.51 17.15 -2.57
C LEU A 136 3.76 17.99 -2.32
N VAL A 137 4.18 18.84 -3.25
CA VAL A 137 5.44 19.61 -3.18
C VAL A 137 5.51 20.41 -1.87
N MET A 138 4.55 21.30 -1.64
CA MET A 138 4.48 22.08 -0.41
C MET A 138 4.08 21.25 0.82
N ALA A 139 3.24 20.23 0.58
CA ALA A 139 2.73 19.39 1.66
C ALA A 139 3.82 18.53 2.31
N LEU A 140 4.84 18.12 1.56
CA LEU A 140 5.95 17.28 2.05
C LEU A 140 7.24 18.07 2.32
N GLN A 141 7.26 19.37 2.04
CA GLN A 141 8.45 20.17 2.31
C GLN A 141 8.91 20.01 3.76
N ASP A 142 10.21 19.77 3.95
CA ASP A 142 10.86 19.58 5.25
C ASP A 142 10.32 18.39 6.06
N SER A 143 9.61 17.44 5.43
CA SER A 143 9.11 16.26 6.13
C SER A 143 10.23 15.29 6.48
N ASP A 144 10.35 14.94 7.76
CA ASP A 144 11.27 13.90 8.23
C ASP A 144 10.68 12.51 8.11
N ILE A 145 9.42 12.35 8.52
CA ILE A 145 8.70 11.07 8.56
C ILE A 145 7.31 11.24 7.97
N ILE A 146 6.91 10.29 7.15
CA ILE A 146 5.56 10.23 6.60
C ILE A 146 4.81 9.02 7.16
N ILE A 147 3.63 9.23 7.73
CA ILE A 147 2.68 8.17 8.05
C ILE A 147 1.54 8.22 7.03
N SER A 148 1.43 7.19 6.21
CA SER A 148 0.39 7.12 5.18
C SER A 148 -0.69 6.11 5.55
N THR A 149 -1.91 6.61 5.76
CA THR A 149 -3.13 5.80 5.98
C THR A 149 -4.11 5.89 4.81
N ILE A 150 -3.59 6.19 3.61
CA ILE A 150 -4.43 6.32 2.42
C ILE A 150 -5.14 5.01 2.08
N GLY A 151 -6.36 5.15 1.63
CA GLY A 151 -7.18 4.07 1.11
C GLY A 151 -8.00 4.55 -0.08
N ALA A 152 -8.36 3.61 -0.95
CA ALA A 152 -9.14 3.89 -2.15
C ALA A 152 -10.61 3.51 -1.94
N LYS A 153 -11.51 4.17 -2.68
CA LYS A 153 -12.88 3.69 -2.82
C LYS A 153 -12.92 2.47 -3.75
N PRO A 154 -13.87 1.53 -3.53
CA PRO A 154 -14.11 0.49 -4.51
C PRO A 154 -14.46 1.08 -5.88
N GLY A 155 -13.92 0.47 -6.95
CA GLY A 155 -14.23 0.91 -8.31
C GLY A 155 -13.02 1.37 -9.10
N LYS A 156 -13.27 1.89 -10.30
CA LYS A 156 -12.27 2.47 -11.20
C LYS A 156 -12.35 3.99 -11.17
N GLY A 157 -11.34 4.66 -11.70
CA GLY A 157 -11.30 6.12 -11.78
C GLY A 157 -10.38 6.76 -10.75
N PRO A 158 -10.47 8.09 -10.55
CA PRO A 158 -9.49 8.85 -9.78
C PRO A 158 -9.44 8.46 -8.30
N ASP A 159 -10.55 8.07 -7.69
CA ASP A 159 -10.62 7.59 -6.30
C ASP A 159 -10.39 6.08 -6.16
N GLY A 160 -10.17 5.37 -7.28
CA GLY A 160 -10.03 3.92 -7.30
C GLY A 160 -8.66 3.41 -6.84
N PRO A 161 -8.54 2.09 -6.59
CA PRO A 161 -7.30 1.51 -6.04
C PRO A 161 -6.06 1.74 -6.90
N GLU A 162 -6.15 1.64 -8.22
CA GLU A 162 -5.02 1.90 -9.10
C GLU A 162 -4.51 3.33 -8.97
N SER A 163 -5.44 4.30 -8.96
CA SER A 163 -5.08 5.72 -8.93
C SER A 163 -4.54 6.14 -7.57
N VAL A 164 -5.16 5.69 -6.46
CA VAL A 164 -4.82 6.16 -5.11
C VAL A 164 -3.71 5.34 -4.47
N VAL A 165 -3.86 3.99 -4.41
CA VAL A 165 -2.93 3.15 -3.61
C VAL A 165 -1.77 2.58 -4.43
N TYR A 166 -1.69 2.88 -5.73
CA TYR A 166 -0.53 2.58 -6.55
C TYR A 166 0.07 3.85 -7.14
N LYS A 167 -0.61 4.52 -8.10
CA LYS A 167 -0.08 5.75 -8.72
C LYS A 167 0.12 6.87 -7.70
N GLY A 168 -0.83 7.02 -6.77
CA GLY A 168 -0.70 7.99 -5.68
C GLY A 168 0.45 7.68 -4.72
N VAL A 169 0.78 6.39 -4.51
CA VAL A 169 1.97 6.00 -3.75
C VAL A 169 3.25 6.32 -4.52
N ILE A 170 3.29 6.14 -5.84
CA ILE A 170 4.42 6.56 -6.67
C ILE A 170 4.65 8.07 -6.52
N ASN A 171 3.61 8.89 -6.71
CA ASN A 171 3.70 10.33 -6.56
C ASN A 171 4.21 10.75 -5.17
N LEU A 172 3.66 10.09 -4.12
CA LEU A 172 4.07 10.31 -2.74
C LEU A 172 5.55 10.04 -2.51
N VAL A 173 6.03 8.87 -2.97
CA VAL A 173 7.43 8.44 -2.78
C VAL A 173 8.39 9.33 -3.57
N ASP A 174 8.04 9.69 -4.80
CA ASP A 174 8.88 10.54 -5.63
C ASP A 174 9.04 11.93 -5.01
N GLU A 175 7.96 12.48 -4.44
CA GLU A 175 8.05 13.78 -3.77
C GLU A 175 8.72 13.67 -2.39
N ALA A 176 8.48 12.60 -1.64
CA ALA A 176 9.19 12.32 -0.38
C ALA A 176 10.72 12.27 -0.59
N LYS A 177 11.17 11.68 -1.70
CA LYS A 177 12.61 11.68 -2.08
C LYS A 177 13.13 13.09 -2.34
N ARG A 178 12.37 13.93 -3.03
CA ARG A 178 12.76 15.33 -3.30
C ARG A 178 12.80 16.16 -2.03
N ALA A 179 11.85 15.90 -1.11
CA ALA A 179 11.77 16.57 0.18
C ALA A 179 12.84 16.12 1.19
N GLY A 180 13.59 15.04 0.90
CA GLY A 180 14.58 14.47 1.81
C GLY A 180 13.99 13.68 2.98
N THR A 181 12.75 13.22 2.85
CA THR A 181 12.09 12.38 3.86
C THR A 181 12.91 11.13 4.14
N ARG A 182 13.11 10.84 5.42
CA ARG A 182 13.96 9.74 5.88
C ARG A 182 13.22 8.43 6.08
N HIS A 183 11.93 8.47 6.44
CA HIS A 183 11.16 7.27 6.76
C HIS A 183 9.71 7.37 6.28
N ILE A 184 9.22 6.33 5.60
CA ILE A 184 7.82 6.19 5.19
C ILE A 184 7.19 5.02 5.93
N ILE A 185 6.19 5.31 6.76
CA ILE A 185 5.36 4.32 7.46
C ILE A 185 4.05 4.21 6.68
N TYR A 186 3.79 3.05 6.08
CA TYR A 186 2.66 2.87 5.17
C TYR A 186 1.69 1.79 5.66
N MET A 187 0.41 2.17 5.78
CA MET A 187 -0.67 1.23 6.10
C MET A 187 -1.14 0.50 4.85
N SER A 188 -0.70 -0.74 4.70
CA SER A 188 -1.13 -1.63 3.63
C SER A 188 -2.35 -2.49 4.02
N SER A 189 -2.32 -3.78 3.78
CA SER A 189 -3.36 -4.75 4.13
C SER A 189 -2.81 -6.17 4.09
N ILE A 190 -3.26 -7.06 4.94
CA ILE A 190 -3.17 -8.51 4.74
C ILE A 190 -3.66 -8.85 3.32
N GLY A 191 -2.99 -9.78 2.67
CA GLY A 191 -3.24 -10.19 1.29
C GLY A 191 -2.42 -9.42 0.24
N ALA A 192 -1.77 -8.30 0.61
CA ALA A 192 -0.85 -7.62 -0.30
C ALA A 192 0.45 -8.40 -0.50
N GLY A 193 0.82 -9.28 0.41
CA GLY A 193 1.99 -10.17 0.32
C GLY A 193 1.78 -11.44 -0.52
N GLY A 194 0.67 -11.54 -1.24
CA GLY A 194 0.42 -12.62 -2.19
C GLY A 194 -0.32 -13.82 -1.61
N ALA A 195 -0.91 -13.73 -0.43
CA ALA A 195 -1.77 -14.78 0.09
C ALA A 195 -2.93 -15.07 -0.87
N GLU A 196 -3.19 -16.35 -1.11
CA GLU A 196 -4.24 -16.85 -2.01
C GLU A 196 -5.34 -17.56 -1.22
N ASN A 197 -6.02 -16.84 -0.34
CA ASN A 197 -7.17 -17.34 0.40
C ASN A 197 -8.50 -16.74 -0.13
N PHE A 198 -9.62 -17.25 0.37
CA PHE A 198 -10.94 -16.79 -0.07
C PHE A 198 -11.12 -15.28 0.08
N SER A 199 -10.68 -14.70 1.20
CA SER A 199 -10.81 -13.26 1.46
C SER A 199 -10.02 -12.41 0.46
N THR A 200 -8.78 -12.81 0.13
CA THR A 200 -7.93 -12.09 -0.83
C THR A 200 -8.47 -12.20 -2.26
N VAL A 201 -8.99 -13.36 -2.63
CA VAL A 201 -9.66 -13.56 -3.92
C VAL A 201 -10.91 -12.69 -4.01
N PHE A 202 -11.75 -12.68 -2.97
CA PHE A 202 -12.95 -11.85 -2.90
C PHE A 202 -12.60 -10.36 -3.00
N LEU A 203 -11.64 -9.86 -2.22
CA LEU A 203 -11.21 -8.46 -2.25
C LEU A 203 -10.67 -8.07 -3.64
N ASN A 204 -9.85 -8.90 -4.27
CA ASN A 204 -9.35 -8.60 -5.60
C ASN A 204 -10.44 -8.60 -6.67
N LEU A 205 -11.43 -9.50 -6.55
CA LEU A 205 -12.52 -9.61 -7.51
C LEU A 205 -13.53 -8.45 -7.38
N PHE A 206 -13.95 -8.15 -6.16
CA PHE A 206 -15.03 -7.18 -5.90
C PHE A 206 -14.54 -5.77 -5.58
N MET A 207 -13.28 -5.61 -5.13
CA MET A 207 -12.69 -4.32 -4.79
C MET A 207 -11.66 -3.84 -5.84
N ASN A 208 -11.91 -4.17 -7.10
CA ASN A 208 -11.09 -3.73 -8.25
C ASN A 208 -9.58 -4.00 -8.08
N LYS A 209 -9.22 -5.22 -7.69
CA LYS A 209 -7.84 -5.68 -7.49
C LYS A 209 -7.06 -4.82 -6.46
N THR A 210 -7.72 -4.37 -5.41
CA THR A 210 -7.12 -3.46 -4.42
C THR A 210 -5.84 -4.01 -3.81
N LEU A 211 -5.78 -5.33 -3.52
CA LEU A 211 -4.59 -5.96 -2.94
C LEU A 211 -3.41 -6.00 -3.91
N LYS A 212 -3.68 -6.23 -5.21
CA LYS A 212 -2.65 -6.11 -6.25
C LYS A 212 -2.06 -4.71 -6.29
N TRP A 213 -2.89 -3.68 -6.28
CA TRP A 213 -2.43 -2.30 -6.35
C TRP A 213 -1.67 -1.88 -5.09
N LYS A 214 -2.10 -2.35 -3.91
CA LYS A 214 -1.34 -2.16 -2.67
C LYS A 214 0.02 -2.86 -2.73
N SER A 215 0.08 -4.11 -3.20
CA SER A 215 1.32 -4.88 -3.37
C SER A 215 2.34 -4.14 -4.25
N LEU A 216 1.89 -3.60 -5.38
CA LEU A 216 2.75 -2.81 -6.27
C LEU A 216 3.21 -1.48 -5.63
N GLY A 217 2.34 -0.84 -4.85
CA GLY A 217 2.70 0.35 -4.08
C GLY A 217 3.76 0.05 -3.00
N GLU A 218 3.61 -1.07 -2.28
CA GLU A 218 4.60 -1.53 -1.32
C GLU A 218 5.96 -1.79 -1.97
N GLU A 219 5.96 -2.44 -3.14
CA GLU A 219 7.18 -2.71 -3.89
C GLU A 219 7.88 -1.41 -4.28
N TYR A 220 7.12 -0.41 -4.73
CA TYR A 220 7.68 0.89 -5.06
C TYR A 220 8.31 1.59 -3.85
N ILE A 221 7.66 1.52 -2.67
CA ILE A 221 8.24 2.05 -1.43
C ILE A 221 9.53 1.32 -1.08
N ARG A 222 9.55 -0.02 -1.10
CA ARG A 222 10.76 -0.83 -0.77
C ARG A 222 11.95 -0.51 -1.66
N ASN A 223 11.70 -0.22 -2.94
CA ASN A 223 12.74 0.08 -3.93
C ASN A 223 13.11 1.57 -4.00
N SER A 224 12.52 2.42 -3.15
CA SER A 224 12.70 3.87 -3.20
C SER A 224 14.08 4.34 -2.71
N GLY A 225 14.72 3.59 -1.83
CA GLY A 225 15.92 4.00 -1.11
C GLY A 225 15.63 4.84 0.14
N ILE A 226 14.35 5.12 0.46
CA ILE A 226 13.91 5.71 1.72
C ILE A 226 13.67 4.56 2.72
N ASP A 227 14.03 4.75 3.99
CA ASP A 227 13.67 3.78 5.02
C ASP A 227 12.15 3.63 5.11
N PHE A 228 11.67 2.41 5.35
CA PHE A 228 10.24 2.14 5.35
C PHE A 228 9.79 1.24 6.50
N THR A 229 8.51 1.35 6.85
CA THR A 229 7.77 0.37 7.64
C THR A 229 6.43 0.10 6.97
N LEU A 230 6.20 -1.14 6.53
CA LEU A 230 4.97 -1.54 5.86
C LEU A 230 4.14 -2.37 6.81
N VAL A 231 3.05 -1.79 7.30
CA VAL A 231 2.11 -2.45 8.23
C VAL A 231 0.92 -2.97 7.44
N ARG A 232 0.64 -4.26 7.53
CA ARG A 232 -0.48 -4.95 6.88
C ARG A 232 -1.54 -5.35 7.92
N PRO A 233 -2.49 -4.48 8.25
CA PRO A 233 -3.56 -4.84 9.16
C PRO A 233 -4.53 -5.84 8.54
N GLY A 234 -5.14 -6.66 9.38
CA GLY A 234 -6.30 -7.47 9.07
C GLY A 234 -7.54 -6.65 8.78
N GLY A 235 -8.72 -7.27 8.79
CA GLY A 235 -10.00 -6.61 8.58
C GLY A 235 -10.24 -5.49 9.59
N LEU A 236 -10.36 -4.25 9.12
CA LEU A 236 -10.47 -3.06 9.98
C LEU A 236 -11.89 -2.90 10.54
N TYR A 237 -12.04 -2.88 11.85
CA TYR A 237 -13.32 -2.65 12.52
C TYR A 237 -13.19 -1.68 13.70
N GLY A 238 -14.34 -1.30 14.25
CA GLY A 238 -14.48 -0.60 15.54
C GLY A 238 -13.55 0.57 15.78
N ASP A 239 -13.61 1.04 16.99
CA ASP A 239 -12.85 2.14 17.58
C ASP A 239 -12.82 1.89 19.08
N PRO A 240 -12.00 2.46 19.86
CA PRO A 240 -10.55 2.37 19.89
C PRO A 240 -10.08 0.93 20.21
N GLY A 241 -8.83 0.61 19.89
CA GLY A 241 -8.25 -0.68 20.25
C GLY A 241 -7.77 -0.73 21.71
N THR A 242 -7.90 -1.89 22.34
CA THR A 242 -7.40 -2.15 23.70
C THR A 242 -7.02 -3.61 23.90
N GLN A 243 -6.83 -4.35 22.80
CA GLN A 243 -6.55 -5.79 22.85
C GLN A 243 -5.08 -6.07 22.52
N GLY A 244 -4.62 -7.26 22.85
CA GLY A 244 -3.32 -7.74 22.43
C GLY A 244 -3.22 -7.79 20.90
N ILE A 245 -2.05 -7.49 20.38
CA ILE A 245 -1.78 -7.46 18.93
C ILE A 245 -0.76 -8.54 18.61
N LYS A 246 -1.13 -9.41 17.67
CA LYS A 246 -0.24 -10.43 17.13
C LYS A 246 0.42 -9.90 15.87
N PHE A 247 1.75 -10.06 15.78
CA PHE A 247 2.56 -9.77 14.59
C PHE A 247 2.89 -11.08 13.87
N ASP A 248 2.98 -11.02 12.54
CA ASP A 248 3.51 -12.10 11.70
C ASP A 248 4.12 -11.51 10.41
N GLN A 249 4.79 -12.34 9.64
CA GLN A 249 5.40 -11.96 8.38
C GLN A 249 5.15 -13.00 7.29
N GLY A 250 5.15 -12.53 6.02
CA GLY A 250 4.98 -13.39 4.86
C GLY A 250 3.53 -13.66 4.48
N ASP A 251 2.60 -12.85 4.98
CA ASP A 251 1.17 -12.86 4.63
C ASP A 251 0.46 -14.19 4.98
N LYS A 252 0.74 -14.73 6.16
CA LYS A 252 0.30 -16.05 6.62
C LYS A 252 -0.91 -16.02 7.53
N ILE A 253 -1.13 -14.91 8.25
CA ILE A 253 -2.22 -14.78 9.22
C ILE A 253 -3.47 -14.16 8.61
N ILE A 254 -4.62 -14.51 9.18
CA ILE A 254 -5.92 -13.92 8.82
C ILE A 254 -6.59 -13.50 10.12
N GLY A 255 -7.18 -12.32 10.12
CA GLY A 255 -7.89 -11.81 11.30
C GLY A 255 -8.39 -10.40 11.07
N SER A 256 -8.74 -9.74 12.16
CA SER A 256 -9.22 -8.36 12.15
C SER A 256 -8.59 -7.58 13.30
N ILE A 257 -8.64 -6.25 13.22
CA ILE A 257 -8.01 -5.35 14.19
C ILE A 257 -8.73 -4.01 14.23
N PRO A 258 -8.95 -3.39 15.40
CA PRO A 258 -9.48 -2.04 15.51
C PRO A 258 -8.51 -1.01 14.94
N ARG A 259 -9.07 0.07 14.42
CA ARG A 259 -8.25 1.16 13.84
C ARG A 259 -7.38 1.87 14.85
N GLY A 260 -7.80 1.93 16.12
CA GLY A 260 -7.00 2.50 17.19
C GLY A 260 -5.71 1.72 17.43
N ASP A 261 -5.78 0.37 17.43
CA ASP A 261 -4.61 -0.49 17.58
C ASP A 261 -3.67 -0.36 16.37
N VAL A 262 -4.22 -0.29 15.15
CA VAL A 262 -3.41 -0.02 13.94
C VAL A 262 -2.68 1.32 14.08
N ALA A 263 -3.37 2.36 14.53
CA ALA A 263 -2.77 3.68 14.74
C ALA A 263 -1.65 3.63 15.78
N SER A 264 -1.83 2.87 16.86
CA SER A 264 -0.80 2.68 17.88
C SER A 264 0.47 2.04 17.31
N VAL A 265 0.33 1.00 16.47
CA VAL A 265 1.48 0.36 15.80
C VAL A 265 2.16 1.31 14.81
N LEU A 266 1.39 2.07 14.01
CA LEU A 266 1.95 3.05 13.06
C LEU A 266 2.74 4.15 13.79
N VAL A 267 2.21 4.64 14.91
CA VAL A 267 2.88 5.69 15.72
C VAL A 267 4.09 5.12 16.45
N GLU A 268 4.03 3.90 16.98
CA GLU A 268 5.19 3.26 17.62
C GLU A 268 6.32 3.05 16.61
N SER A 269 6.01 2.76 15.35
CA SER A 269 7.00 2.61 14.28
C SER A 269 7.81 3.88 14.00
N VAL A 270 7.36 5.07 14.46
CA VAL A 270 8.12 6.33 14.39
C VAL A 270 9.34 6.28 15.30
N TYR A 271 9.20 5.64 16.47
CA TYR A 271 10.18 5.68 17.54
C TYR A 271 11.00 4.41 17.65
N ASN A 272 10.49 3.31 17.09
CA ASN A 272 11.11 1.99 17.24
C ASN A 272 12.06 1.70 16.06
N PRO A 273 13.40 1.66 16.29
CA PRO A 273 14.37 1.40 15.24
C PRO A 273 14.23 -0.01 14.64
N ASP A 274 13.67 -0.97 15.40
CA ASP A 274 13.45 -2.33 14.92
C ASP A 274 12.30 -2.40 13.88
N ALA A 275 11.51 -1.33 13.73
CA ALA A 275 10.48 -1.22 12.69
C ALA A 275 11.05 -0.86 11.32
N ILE A 276 12.28 -0.33 11.25
CA ILE A 276 12.89 0.17 10.02
C ILE A 276 13.15 -0.98 9.05
N ASN A 277 12.72 -0.78 7.79
CA ASN A 277 12.85 -1.73 6.68
C ASN A 277 12.16 -3.08 6.95
N LYS A 278 11.05 -3.03 7.70
CA LYS A 278 10.21 -4.19 7.99
C LYS A 278 8.86 -4.13 7.26
N THR A 279 8.37 -5.33 6.93
CA THR A 279 7.00 -5.55 6.44
C THR A 279 6.40 -6.64 7.31
N PHE A 280 5.23 -6.38 7.89
CA PHE A 280 4.59 -7.33 8.80
C PHE A 280 3.07 -7.16 8.84
N GLU A 281 2.40 -8.24 9.16
CA GLU A 281 0.96 -8.32 9.36
C GLU A 281 0.61 -8.11 10.83
N ILE A 282 -0.55 -7.48 11.10
CA ILE A 282 -1.09 -7.30 12.44
C ILE A 282 -2.57 -7.67 12.53
N ILE A 283 -2.93 -8.42 13.54
CA ILE A 283 -4.31 -8.73 13.93
C ILE A 283 -4.46 -8.64 15.44
N ASN A 284 -5.69 -8.53 15.95
CA ASN A 284 -5.91 -8.73 17.37
C ASN A 284 -5.80 -10.20 17.77
N ASP A 285 -5.33 -10.42 18.99
CA ASP A 285 -5.31 -11.69 19.67
C ASP A 285 -5.60 -11.45 21.17
N GLU A 286 -6.80 -11.83 21.61
CA GLU A 286 -7.25 -11.63 22.99
C GLU A 286 -6.45 -12.43 24.02
N SER A 287 -5.69 -13.43 23.58
CA SER A 287 -4.84 -14.24 24.46
C SER A 287 -3.53 -13.54 24.82
N LEU A 288 -3.17 -12.46 24.10
CA LEU A 288 -1.94 -11.71 24.33
C LEU A 288 -2.17 -10.50 25.25
N PRO A 289 -1.20 -10.15 26.11
CA PRO A 289 -1.24 -8.92 26.88
C PRO A 289 -1.29 -7.67 25.99
N VAL A 290 -2.02 -6.65 26.43
CA VAL A 290 -2.32 -5.44 25.64
C VAL A 290 -1.07 -4.73 25.13
N ASP A 291 0.01 -4.67 25.91
CA ASP A 291 1.24 -3.93 25.55
C ASP A 291 2.39 -4.83 25.06
N ALA A 292 2.22 -6.16 25.06
CA ALA A 292 3.29 -7.11 24.71
C ALA A 292 3.80 -6.95 23.26
N TRP A 293 2.96 -6.45 22.37
CA TRP A 293 3.28 -6.26 20.95
C TRP A 293 4.43 -5.26 20.70
N LYS A 294 4.72 -4.37 21.65
CA LYS A 294 5.82 -3.40 21.51
C LYS A 294 7.19 -4.09 21.43
N ASP A 295 7.33 -5.24 22.08
CA ASP A 295 8.55 -6.04 22.02
C ASP A 295 8.63 -6.91 20.76
N GLU A 296 7.53 -7.13 20.05
CA GLU A 296 7.50 -7.96 18.83
C GLU A 296 8.28 -7.38 17.66
N PHE A 297 8.52 -6.06 17.63
CA PHE A 297 9.35 -5.44 16.58
C PHE A 297 10.75 -6.05 16.52
N LYS A 298 11.33 -6.46 17.65
CA LYS A 298 12.66 -7.11 17.75
C LYS A 298 12.72 -8.46 17.03
N ASN A 299 11.55 -9.13 16.90
CA ASN A 299 11.44 -10.45 16.28
C ASN A 299 11.27 -10.38 14.77
N LEU A 300 11.02 -9.18 14.21
CA LEU A 300 10.79 -8.97 12.78
C LEU A 300 12.08 -9.11 11.98
N LYS A 301 12.00 -9.88 10.89
CA LYS A 301 13.10 -10.11 9.96
C LYS A 301 13.02 -9.16 8.77
N THR A 302 14.16 -8.70 8.28
CA THR A 302 14.25 -7.96 7.02
C THR A 302 14.16 -8.95 5.85
N GLY A 303 13.46 -8.57 4.77
CA GLY A 303 13.32 -9.43 3.59
C GLY A 303 12.10 -10.36 3.57
N GLU A 304 11.37 -10.48 4.66
CA GLU A 304 10.17 -11.31 4.76
C GLU A 304 8.92 -10.57 4.23
N TYR A 305 8.88 -10.34 2.91
CA TYR A 305 7.83 -9.51 2.29
C TYR A 305 6.65 -10.29 1.71
N GLY A 306 6.78 -11.63 1.58
CA GLY A 306 5.86 -12.45 0.80
C GLY A 306 6.07 -12.26 -0.72
N LYS A 307 5.02 -12.49 -1.51
CA LYS A 307 5.05 -12.39 -2.98
C LYS A 307 4.21 -11.21 -3.45
N ILE A 308 4.51 -10.69 -4.65
CA ILE A 308 3.65 -9.68 -5.28
C ILE A 308 2.29 -10.31 -5.59
N GLN A 309 1.23 -9.65 -5.13
CA GLN A 309 -0.14 -10.11 -5.39
C GLN A 309 -0.52 -9.92 -6.88
N SER A 310 -0.78 -11.00 -7.57
CA SER A 310 -1.10 -10.99 -9.00
C SER A 310 -2.46 -10.34 -9.31
N GLY A 311 -3.37 -10.35 -8.35
CA GLY A 311 -4.77 -9.93 -8.53
C GLY A 311 -5.54 -10.82 -9.51
N ARG A 312 -5.01 -12.00 -9.85
CA ARG A 312 -5.67 -13.00 -10.69
C ARG A 312 -6.38 -14.01 -9.80
N LEU A 313 -7.38 -14.67 -10.37
CA LEU A 313 -8.00 -15.81 -9.73
C LEU A 313 -7.02 -16.99 -9.73
N PRO A 314 -6.65 -17.57 -8.59
CA PRO A 314 -5.74 -18.71 -8.54
C PRO A 314 -6.31 -19.89 -9.34
N PHE A 315 -5.45 -20.66 -9.97
CA PHE A 315 -5.85 -21.81 -10.79
C PHE A 315 -6.67 -22.83 -9.98
N SER A 316 -6.37 -23.00 -8.70
CA SER A 316 -7.11 -23.86 -7.77
C SER A 316 -8.60 -23.55 -7.65
N TYR A 317 -9.01 -22.30 -7.90
CA TYR A 317 -10.43 -21.88 -7.85
C TYR A 317 -11.19 -22.13 -9.17
N TRP A 318 -10.52 -22.36 -10.30
CA TRP A 318 -11.17 -22.58 -11.58
C TRP A 318 -12.04 -23.84 -11.58
N GLY A 319 -11.55 -24.92 -10.95
CA GLY A 319 -12.33 -26.16 -10.80
C GLY A 319 -13.63 -25.95 -10.02
N SER A 320 -13.55 -25.24 -8.90
CA SER A 320 -14.72 -24.92 -8.06
C SER A 320 -15.72 -24.03 -8.79
N MET A 321 -15.25 -23.05 -9.56
CA MET A 321 -16.12 -22.20 -10.40
C MET A 321 -16.82 -23.00 -11.49
N LEU A 322 -16.13 -23.89 -12.17
CA LEU A 322 -16.74 -24.77 -13.17
C LEU A 322 -17.85 -25.63 -12.57
N ILE A 323 -17.60 -26.25 -11.41
CA ILE A 323 -18.61 -27.05 -10.69
C ILE A 323 -19.81 -26.16 -10.31
N LEU A 324 -19.59 -24.95 -9.79
CA LEU A 324 -20.67 -24.03 -9.44
C LEU A 324 -21.52 -23.65 -10.67
N VAL A 325 -20.88 -23.32 -11.79
CA VAL A 325 -21.57 -23.01 -13.04
C VAL A 325 -22.41 -24.22 -13.52
N LEU A 326 -21.85 -25.43 -13.48
CA LEU A 326 -22.57 -26.62 -13.82
C LEU A 326 -23.80 -26.87 -12.92
N LEU A 327 -23.64 -26.66 -11.60
CA LEU A 327 -24.74 -26.77 -10.65
C LEU A 327 -25.85 -25.74 -10.94
N ILE A 328 -25.49 -24.50 -11.21
CA ILE A 328 -26.45 -23.45 -11.58
C ILE A 328 -27.19 -23.80 -12.85
N VAL A 329 -26.48 -24.28 -13.88
CA VAL A 329 -27.09 -24.74 -15.13
C VAL A 329 -28.07 -25.91 -14.91
N LEU A 330 -27.67 -26.88 -14.07
CA LEU A 330 -28.54 -28.02 -13.71
C LEU A 330 -29.79 -27.57 -12.95
N LEU A 331 -29.66 -26.64 -12.01
CA LEU A 331 -30.79 -26.08 -11.27
C LEU A 331 -31.77 -25.31 -12.18
N ILE A 332 -31.24 -24.51 -13.12
CA ILE A 332 -32.05 -23.78 -14.11
C ILE A 332 -32.78 -24.80 -15.02
N ARG A 333 -32.07 -25.84 -15.50
CA ARG A 333 -32.69 -26.91 -16.32
C ARG A 333 -33.77 -27.65 -15.54
N ARG A 334 -33.54 -27.97 -14.25
CA ARG A 334 -34.53 -28.61 -13.37
C ARG A 334 -35.76 -27.74 -13.13
N ARG A 335 -35.58 -26.44 -12.91
CA ARG A 335 -36.69 -25.46 -12.77
C ARG A 335 -37.50 -25.36 -14.08
N ARG A 336 -36.85 -25.29 -15.24
CA ARG A 336 -37.54 -25.25 -16.56
C ARG A 336 -38.32 -26.51 -16.86
N ARG A 337 -37.78 -27.70 -16.49
CA ARG A 337 -38.51 -29.00 -16.66
C ARG A 337 -39.76 -29.04 -15.77
N ARG A 338 -39.67 -28.61 -14.53
CA ARG A 338 -40.81 -28.55 -13.60
C ARG A 338 -41.92 -27.57 -14.09
N LYS A 339 -41.54 -26.44 -14.69
CA LYS A 339 -42.54 -25.50 -15.29
C LYS A 339 -43.14 -25.97 -16.61
N ARG A 340 -42.62 -26.99 -17.25
CA ARG A 340 -43.18 -27.59 -18.46
C ARG A 340 -44.07 -28.82 -18.15
N ALA A 341 -43.96 -29.34 -16.94
CA ALA A 341 -44.73 -30.49 -16.47
C ALA A 341 -45.93 -30.10 -15.58
N ALA A 342 -46.01 -28.85 -15.19
CA ALA A 342 -47.17 -28.20 -14.58
C ALA A 342 -47.94 -27.39 -15.63
#